data_b0062ac79f702b9a795799bec605a708
#
_entry.id   b0062ac79f702b9a795799bec605a708
#
_cell.length_a   1.000
_cell.length_b   1.000
_cell.length_c   1.000
_cell.angle_alpha   90.00
_cell.angle_beta   90.00
_cell.angle_gamma   90.00
#
_symmetry.space_group_name_H-M   'P 1'
#
loop_
_entity.id
_entity.type
_entity.pdbx_description
1 polymer ?
#
loop_
_entity_poly.entity_id
_entity_poly.type
_entity_poly.pdbx_seq_one_letter_code
_entity_poly.pdbx_strand_id
1 'polypeptide(L)'
;MSSHSYVKNDKNSNIFINIDGKLFHRSEAKISVFDSGFLLGDGVWEGIRLHNNQLLFVEDHLTRLFKSADGISLDIPYSKKEIIDQIRKVLDKNNMIDDVHIRLIISRGEKITPYQNPNANKGPITLVIIPEFKKTNPEL
;
A
#
# COMPACT_ATOMS: atom_id res chain seq x y z
N MET A 1 -9.55 9.69 23.09
CA MET A 1 -9.89 9.36 21.67
C MET A 1 -9.17 8.06 21.30
N SER A 2 -9.82 7.17 20.57
CA SER A 2 -9.15 5.94 20.16
C SER A 2 -8.12 6.22 19.06
N SER A 3 -7.12 5.33 18.91
CA SER A 3 -6.12 5.39 17.84
C SER A 3 -6.73 5.38 16.44
N HIS A 4 -8.00 5.01 16.34
CA HIS A 4 -8.75 4.90 15.08
C HIS A 4 -9.70 6.07 14.84
N SER A 5 -9.64 7.14 15.66
CA SER A 5 -10.47 8.32 15.43
C SER A 5 -10.08 9.00 14.11
N TYR A 6 -11.10 9.24 13.28
CA TYR A 6 -10.88 9.96 12.02
C TYR A 6 -10.74 11.45 12.28
N VAL A 7 -9.65 12.03 11.82
CA VAL A 7 -9.43 13.48 11.82
C VAL A 7 -9.17 13.90 10.37
N LYS A 8 -10.03 14.78 9.86
CA LYS A 8 -9.86 15.33 8.51
C LYS A 8 -8.55 16.14 8.42
N ASN A 9 -7.80 15.92 7.36
CA ASN A 9 -6.62 16.71 7.02
C ASN A 9 -6.72 17.15 5.57
N ASP A 10 -6.88 18.45 5.36
CA ASP A 10 -7.05 19.03 4.02
C ASP A 10 -5.83 18.86 3.11
N LYS A 11 -4.65 18.62 3.69
CA LYS A 11 -3.44 18.28 2.92
C LYS A 11 -3.60 17.01 2.10
N ASN A 12 -4.53 16.12 2.49
CA ASN A 12 -4.77 14.88 1.76
C ASN A 12 -5.69 15.05 0.53
N SER A 13 -6.23 16.23 0.30
CA SER A 13 -7.17 16.48 -0.81
C SER A 13 -6.54 16.28 -2.19
N ASN A 14 -5.24 16.50 -2.33
CA ASN A 14 -4.53 16.46 -3.61
C ASN A 14 -3.32 15.52 -3.61
N ILE A 15 -3.31 14.51 -2.77
CA ILE A 15 -2.23 13.53 -2.75
C ILE A 15 -2.26 12.62 -3.98
N PHE A 16 -1.08 12.12 -4.33
CA PHE A 16 -0.88 11.11 -5.36
C PHE A 16 -0.74 9.73 -4.72
N ILE A 17 -1.21 8.73 -5.43
CA ILE A 17 -1.20 7.31 -5.05
C ILE A 17 -0.33 6.56 -6.04
N ASN A 18 0.48 5.61 -5.56
CA ASN A 18 1.25 4.73 -6.43
C ASN A 18 0.46 3.45 -6.68
N ILE A 19 0.17 3.17 -7.94
CA ILE A 19 -0.43 1.91 -8.40
C ILE A 19 0.51 1.29 -9.44
N ASP A 20 1.09 0.16 -9.10
CA ASP A 20 2.02 -0.58 -9.98
C ASP A 20 3.17 0.28 -10.51
N GLY A 21 3.66 1.22 -9.71
CA GLY A 21 4.75 2.13 -10.06
C GLY A 21 4.31 3.39 -10.79
N LYS A 22 3.04 3.56 -11.12
CA LYS A 22 2.49 4.77 -11.71
C LYS A 22 1.82 5.63 -10.67
N LEU A 23 2.00 6.95 -10.78
CA LEU A 23 1.46 7.91 -9.82
C LEU A 23 0.17 8.54 -10.36
N PHE A 24 -0.91 8.40 -9.59
CA PHE A 24 -2.22 8.95 -9.92
C PHE A 24 -2.68 9.91 -8.84
N HIS A 25 -3.31 11.02 -9.23
CA HIS A 25 -4.04 11.84 -8.27
C HIS A 25 -5.12 10.97 -7.60
N ARG A 26 -5.35 11.20 -6.30
CA ARG A 26 -6.29 10.35 -5.52
C ARG A 26 -7.67 10.20 -6.17
N SER A 27 -8.16 11.23 -6.86
CA SER A 27 -9.45 11.20 -7.55
C SER A 27 -9.49 10.25 -8.74
N GLU A 28 -8.33 9.87 -9.27
CA GLU A 28 -8.16 9.02 -10.44
C GLU A 28 -7.52 7.67 -10.12
N ALA A 29 -7.11 7.47 -8.86
CA ALA A 29 -6.50 6.23 -8.42
C ALA A 29 -7.56 5.14 -8.28
N LYS A 30 -7.56 4.20 -9.21
CA LYS A 30 -8.57 3.13 -9.34
C LYS A 30 -7.91 1.81 -9.66
N ILE A 31 -8.54 0.73 -9.22
CA ILE A 31 -8.16 -0.64 -9.60
C ILE A 31 -9.34 -1.30 -10.33
N SER A 32 -9.05 -2.38 -11.05
CA SER A 32 -10.08 -3.17 -11.72
C SER A 32 -11.04 -3.82 -10.71
N VAL A 33 -12.33 -3.92 -11.06
CA VAL A 33 -13.30 -4.72 -10.29
C VAL A 33 -12.97 -6.21 -10.31
N PHE A 34 -12.10 -6.65 -11.20
CA PHE A 34 -11.59 -8.04 -11.25
C PHE A 34 -10.33 -8.25 -10.42
N ASP A 35 -9.87 -7.24 -9.69
CA ASP A 35 -8.73 -7.41 -8.79
C ASP A 35 -9.06 -8.42 -7.69
N SER A 36 -8.13 -9.33 -7.43
CA SER A 36 -8.29 -10.40 -6.45
C SER A 36 -8.52 -9.88 -5.03
N GLY A 37 -7.91 -8.74 -4.71
CA GLY A 37 -8.09 -8.08 -3.42
C GLY A 37 -9.52 -7.60 -3.23
N PHE A 38 -10.09 -6.97 -4.25
CA PHE A 38 -11.47 -6.51 -4.22
C PHE A 38 -12.46 -7.68 -4.22
N LEU A 39 -12.26 -8.66 -5.11
CA LEU A 39 -13.21 -9.79 -5.25
C LEU A 39 -13.20 -10.75 -4.06
N LEU A 40 -12.03 -11.03 -3.49
CA LEU A 40 -11.83 -12.16 -2.58
C LEU A 40 -11.07 -11.80 -1.30
N GLY A 41 -10.58 -10.57 -1.17
CA GLY A 41 -9.66 -10.24 -0.09
C GLY A 41 -8.31 -10.94 -0.21
N ASP A 42 -7.93 -11.40 -1.40
CA ASP A 42 -6.72 -12.16 -1.65
C ASP A 42 -5.51 -11.24 -1.82
N GLY A 43 -4.87 -10.96 -0.71
CA GLY A 43 -3.74 -10.06 -0.66
C GLY A 43 -3.17 -9.90 0.74
N VAL A 44 -2.14 -9.07 0.84
CA VAL A 44 -1.45 -8.73 2.09
C VAL A 44 -1.24 -7.23 2.17
N TRP A 45 -1.07 -6.70 3.38
CA TRP A 45 -0.85 -5.27 3.56
C TRP A 45 -0.04 -4.96 4.81
N GLU A 46 0.57 -3.79 4.82
CA GLU A 46 1.27 -3.22 5.97
C GLU A 46 0.92 -1.74 6.13
N GLY A 47 1.00 -1.25 7.37
CA GLY A 47 0.92 0.17 7.69
C GLY A 47 2.27 0.66 8.21
N ILE A 48 2.88 1.60 7.50
CA ILE A 48 4.21 2.11 7.80
C ILE A 48 4.14 3.60 8.10
N ARG A 49 4.88 4.05 9.11
CA ARG A 49 4.94 5.47 9.47
C ARG A 49 6.19 6.12 8.92
N LEU A 50 6.01 7.32 8.35
CA LEU A 50 7.12 8.22 8.05
C LEU A 50 7.23 9.26 9.19
N HIS A 51 8.39 9.35 9.79
CA HIS A 51 8.70 10.30 10.85
C HIS A 51 10.11 10.84 10.66
N ASN A 52 10.25 12.17 10.63
CA ASN A 52 11.53 12.83 10.38
C ASN A 52 12.27 12.26 9.16
N ASN A 53 11.56 12.11 8.07
CA ASN A 53 12.04 11.55 6.80
C ASN A 53 12.54 10.10 6.89
N GLN A 54 12.21 9.38 7.94
CA GLN A 54 12.56 7.96 8.13
C GLN A 54 11.32 7.08 8.09
N LEU A 55 11.42 6.00 7.36
CA LEU A 55 10.40 4.93 7.38
C LEU A 55 10.65 4.06 8.62
N LEU A 56 9.77 4.19 9.61
CA LEU A 56 9.94 3.51 10.89
C LEU A 56 9.73 2.01 10.74
N PHE A 57 10.73 1.23 11.21
CA PHE A 57 10.68 -0.24 11.21
C PHE A 57 10.39 -0.86 9.83
N VAL A 58 10.82 -0.21 8.78
CA VAL A 58 10.49 -0.63 7.40
C VAL A 58 10.96 -2.07 7.11
N GLU A 59 12.14 -2.45 7.58
CA GLU A 59 12.65 -3.82 7.39
C GLU A 59 11.76 -4.86 8.08
N ASP A 60 11.31 -4.58 9.31
CA ASP A 60 10.42 -5.48 10.04
C ASP A 60 9.04 -5.58 9.38
N HIS A 61 8.50 -4.45 8.92
CA HIS A 61 7.25 -4.42 8.17
C HIS A 61 7.34 -5.23 6.88
N LEU A 62 8.41 -5.05 6.10
CA LEU A 62 8.58 -5.78 4.85
C LEU A 62 8.86 -7.27 5.09
N THR A 63 9.62 -7.62 6.11
CA THR A 63 9.80 -9.02 6.50
C THR A 63 8.46 -9.68 6.80
N ARG A 64 7.59 -9.01 7.55
CA ARG A 64 6.25 -9.50 7.85
C ARG A 64 5.35 -9.57 6.61
N LEU A 65 5.45 -8.58 5.72
CA LEU A 65 4.72 -8.58 4.44
C LEU A 65 5.05 -9.82 3.61
N PHE A 66 6.34 -10.11 3.42
CA PHE A 66 6.80 -11.28 2.68
C PHE A 66 6.39 -12.60 3.35
N LYS A 67 6.48 -12.65 4.69
CA LYS A 67 6.02 -13.82 5.44
C LYS A 67 4.52 -14.04 5.30
N SER A 68 3.73 -12.98 5.34
CA SER A 68 2.27 -13.04 5.12
C SER A 68 1.95 -13.52 3.69
N ALA A 69 2.70 -13.04 2.71
CA ALA A 69 2.55 -13.47 1.32
C ALA A 69 2.86 -14.95 1.14
N ASP A 70 3.93 -15.44 1.76
CA ASP A 70 4.27 -16.87 1.76
C ASP A 70 3.13 -17.71 2.35
N GLY A 71 2.48 -17.22 3.41
CA GLY A 71 1.37 -17.90 4.05
C GLY A 71 0.15 -18.12 3.15
N ILE A 72 -0.01 -17.32 2.11
CA ILE A 72 -1.07 -17.45 1.10
C ILE A 72 -0.52 -17.86 -0.27
N SER A 73 0.72 -18.31 -0.33
CA SER A 73 1.40 -18.69 -1.58
C SER A 73 1.37 -17.59 -2.65
N LEU A 74 1.57 -16.35 -2.22
CA LEU A 74 1.66 -15.18 -3.08
C LEU A 74 3.13 -14.82 -3.30
N ASP A 75 3.60 -14.92 -4.54
CA ASP A 75 4.94 -14.49 -4.92
C ASP A 75 4.95 -12.97 -5.16
N ILE A 76 5.79 -12.27 -4.41
CA ILE A 76 6.01 -10.83 -4.62
C ILE A 76 7.23 -10.67 -5.53
N PRO A 77 7.05 -10.14 -6.77
CA PRO A 77 8.15 -10.05 -7.75
C PRO A 77 9.06 -8.83 -7.51
N TYR A 78 9.05 -8.29 -6.31
CA TYR A 78 9.89 -7.15 -5.91
C TYR A 78 10.80 -7.54 -4.75
N SER A 79 12.02 -7.01 -4.76
CA SER A 79 12.86 -7.03 -3.55
C SER A 79 12.35 -6.01 -2.53
N LYS A 80 12.79 -6.15 -1.28
CA LYS A 80 12.50 -5.14 -0.24
C LYS A 80 12.96 -3.75 -0.67
N LYS A 81 14.16 -3.65 -1.28
CA LYS A 81 14.70 -2.39 -1.77
C LYS A 81 13.80 -1.78 -2.84
N GLU A 82 13.33 -2.58 -3.79
CA GLU A 82 12.44 -2.11 -4.85
C GLU A 82 11.11 -1.59 -4.27
N ILE A 83 10.56 -2.24 -3.25
CA ILE A 83 9.35 -1.76 -2.56
C ILE A 83 9.63 -0.43 -1.86
N ILE A 84 10.77 -0.31 -1.16
CA ILE A 84 11.17 0.95 -0.52
C ILE A 84 11.31 2.06 -1.55
N ASP A 85 11.91 1.79 -2.70
CA ASP A 85 12.05 2.76 -3.80
C ASP A 85 10.67 3.21 -4.30
N GLN A 86 9.70 2.32 -4.40
CA GLN A 86 8.32 2.65 -4.79
C GLN A 86 7.60 3.49 -3.73
N ILE A 87 7.84 3.21 -2.44
CA ILE A 87 7.32 4.05 -1.35
C ILE A 87 7.93 5.45 -1.44
N ARG A 88 9.25 5.56 -1.58
CA ARG A 88 9.94 6.85 -1.70
C ARG A 88 9.46 7.66 -2.90
N LYS A 89 9.22 7.00 -4.02
CA LYS A 89 8.70 7.64 -5.23
C LYS A 89 7.41 8.42 -4.99
N VAL A 90 6.45 7.81 -4.32
CA VAL A 90 5.16 8.47 -4.04
C VAL A 90 5.27 9.50 -2.91
N LEU A 91 6.12 9.29 -1.92
CA LEU A 91 6.41 10.28 -0.88
C LEU A 91 7.03 11.55 -1.48
N ASP A 92 8.00 11.39 -2.36
CA ASP A 92 8.67 12.52 -3.04
C ASP A 92 7.69 13.30 -3.91
N LYS A 93 6.82 12.62 -4.63
CA LYS A 93 5.78 13.26 -5.44
C LYS A 93 4.86 14.14 -4.60
N ASN A 94 4.55 13.72 -3.38
CA ASN A 94 3.67 14.44 -2.46
C ASN A 94 4.41 15.43 -1.56
N ASN A 95 5.74 15.57 -1.69
CA ASN A 95 6.57 16.37 -0.78
C ASN A 95 6.37 16.00 0.70
N MET A 96 6.24 14.70 0.96
CA MET A 96 6.02 14.16 2.30
C MET A 96 7.35 13.85 2.98
N ILE A 97 7.57 14.40 4.17
CA ILE A 97 8.79 14.19 4.97
C ILE A 97 8.50 13.80 6.41
N ASP A 98 7.29 14.10 6.92
CA ASP A 98 6.93 13.82 8.31
C ASP A 98 5.41 13.69 8.47
N ASP A 99 5.00 13.10 9.60
CA ASP A 99 3.59 12.92 9.94
C ASP A 99 2.77 12.25 8.83
N VAL A 100 3.29 11.16 8.28
CA VAL A 100 2.63 10.40 7.21
C VAL A 100 2.41 8.96 7.64
N HIS A 101 1.23 8.46 7.34
CA HIS A 101 0.91 7.03 7.40
C HIS A 101 0.84 6.47 5.98
N ILE A 102 1.48 5.34 5.76
CA ILE A 102 1.58 4.70 4.46
C ILE A 102 0.87 3.35 4.53
N ARG A 103 -0.16 3.18 3.71
CA ARG A 103 -0.79 1.88 3.49
C ARG A 103 -0.15 1.24 2.27
N LEU A 104 0.52 0.11 2.49
CA LEU A 104 1.14 -0.71 1.45
C LEU A 104 0.29 -1.96 1.26
N ILE A 105 -0.22 -2.17 0.04
CA ILE A 105 -1.12 -3.27 -0.28
C ILE A 105 -0.58 -4.02 -1.48
N ILE A 106 -0.56 -5.34 -1.40
CA ILE A 106 -0.25 -6.22 -2.54
C ILE A 106 -1.37 -7.25 -2.65
N SER A 107 -2.10 -7.22 -3.76
CA SER A 107 -3.07 -8.27 -4.09
C SER A 107 -2.48 -9.27 -5.09
N ARG A 108 -3.12 -10.43 -5.23
CA ARG A 108 -2.72 -11.42 -6.24
C ARG A 108 -2.92 -10.92 -7.67
N GLY A 109 -3.55 -9.76 -7.85
CA GLY A 109 -3.72 -9.12 -9.13
C GLY A 109 -5.08 -9.40 -9.78
N GLU A 110 -5.17 -9.02 -11.05
CA GLU A 110 -6.40 -9.07 -11.80
C GLU A 110 -6.74 -10.50 -12.25
N LYS A 111 -8.01 -10.87 -12.10
CA LYS A 111 -8.52 -12.17 -12.53
C LYS A 111 -9.19 -12.09 -13.90
N ILE A 112 -9.14 -13.21 -14.63
CA ILE A 112 -9.91 -13.40 -15.87
C ILE A 112 -11.41 -13.51 -15.52
N THR A 113 -11.72 -14.12 -14.39
CA THR A 113 -13.07 -14.41 -13.91
C THR A 113 -13.08 -14.45 -12.38
N PRO A 114 -14.22 -14.18 -11.70
CA PRO A 114 -14.28 -14.10 -10.23
C PRO A 114 -14.12 -15.44 -9.50
N TYR A 115 -13.39 -16.41 -10.04
CA TYR A 115 -13.14 -17.68 -9.38
C TYR A 115 -11.96 -17.60 -8.41
N GLN A 116 -12.03 -18.38 -7.33
CA GLN A 116 -11.01 -18.42 -6.29
C GLN A 116 -9.69 -19.07 -6.76
N ASN A 117 -9.72 -19.88 -7.80
CA ASN A 117 -8.55 -20.59 -8.30
C ASN A 117 -7.45 -19.59 -8.70
N PRO A 118 -6.22 -19.68 -8.14
CA PRO A 118 -5.11 -18.82 -8.51
C PRO A 118 -4.76 -18.85 -10.01
N ASN A 119 -5.04 -19.97 -10.69
CA ASN A 119 -4.81 -20.10 -12.15
C ASN A 119 -5.77 -19.22 -12.97
N ALA A 120 -6.82 -18.68 -12.37
CA ALA A 120 -7.70 -17.72 -13.02
C ALA A 120 -7.15 -16.29 -13.04
N ASN A 121 -5.94 -16.08 -12.58
CA ASN A 121 -5.27 -14.78 -12.62
C ASN A 121 -4.76 -14.46 -14.02
N LYS A 122 -4.93 -13.20 -14.40
CA LYS A 122 -4.63 -12.70 -15.75
C LYS A 122 -3.21 -12.20 -15.89
N GLY A 123 -2.55 -11.86 -14.83
CA GLY A 123 -1.26 -11.21 -14.91
C GLY A 123 -0.57 -11.07 -13.55
N PRO A 124 0.34 -10.09 -13.42
CA PRO A 124 1.11 -9.89 -12.21
C PRO A 124 0.26 -9.41 -11.03
N ILE A 125 0.89 -9.36 -9.87
CA ILE A 125 0.29 -8.78 -8.66
C ILE A 125 -0.09 -7.31 -8.88
N THR A 126 -0.99 -6.80 -8.04
CA THR A 126 -1.29 -5.37 -7.96
C THR A 126 -0.62 -4.79 -6.72
N LEU A 127 0.19 -3.77 -6.91
CA LEU A 127 0.83 -3.02 -5.84
C LEU A 127 0.14 -1.66 -5.70
N VAL A 128 -0.33 -1.33 -4.50
CA VAL A 128 -0.91 -0.02 -4.18
C VAL A 128 -0.23 0.56 -2.96
N ILE A 129 0.22 1.81 -3.06
CA ILE A 129 0.81 2.54 -1.94
C ILE A 129 0.06 3.85 -1.76
N ILE A 130 -0.61 3.98 -0.62
CA ILE A 130 -1.42 5.15 -0.27
C ILE A 130 -0.76 5.86 0.91
N PRO A 131 -0.08 7.00 0.67
CA PRO A 131 0.44 7.84 1.75
C PRO A 131 -0.60 8.90 2.11
N GLU A 132 -0.80 9.13 3.39
CA GLU A 132 -1.66 10.19 3.88
C GLU A 132 -0.98 10.97 5.00
N PHE A 133 -1.11 12.28 4.98
CA PHE A 133 -0.74 13.11 6.13
C PHE A 133 -1.61 12.71 7.33
N LYS A 134 -0.98 12.24 8.39
CA LYS A 134 -1.65 11.79 9.60
C LYS A 134 -0.73 11.95 10.79
N LYS A 135 -1.04 12.91 11.64
CA LYS A 135 -0.29 13.11 12.88
C LYS A 135 -0.46 11.92 13.82
N THR A 136 0.61 11.60 14.53
CA THR A 136 0.53 10.65 15.66
C THR A 136 -0.27 11.28 16.79
N ASN A 137 -1.07 10.46 17.46
CA ASN A 137 -1.68 10.87 18.71
C ASN A 137 -0.63 10.70 19.84
N PRO A 138 -0.18 11.78 20.48
CA PRO A 138 0.84 11.68 21.52
C PRO A 138 0.35 10.99 22.80
N GLU A 139 -0.94 10.74 22.94
CA GLU A 139 -1.53 10.04 24.09
C GLU A 139 -1.57 8.51 23.90
N LEU A 140 -1.03 8.01 22.82
CA LEU A 140 -0.91 6.58 22.49
C LEU A 140 0.55 6.18 22.36
#